data_92fe910bc7af71493283c4179f0c0abe
#
_entry.id   92fe910bc7af71493283c4179f0c0abe
#
_cell.length_a   1.000
_cell.length_b   1.000
_cell.length_c   1.000
_cell.angle_alpha   90.00
_cell.angle_beta   90.00
_cell.angle_gamma   90.00
#
_symmetry.space_group_name_H-M   'P 1'
#
loop_
_entity.id
_entity.type
_entity.pdbx_description
1 polymer ?
#
loop_
_entity_poly.entity_id
_entity_poly.type
_entity_poly.pdbx_seq_one_letter_code
_entity_poly.pdbx_strand_id
1 'polypeptide(L)'
;LFKNFSFLLIGVIRYSAIEKYSKLYLKTHNHLIIKYFLMNFKPSNKSSSICRAVLGPTNTGKTYYALERMISYKSGVIGVPLRLLAREIYDRLVSIKGAEEVVLNTGEEKIRGKHARYWVCTTEAMPAGKSFEFLAVDEIQLCADEERGHIFTDRLLNSRGQFETLFLGSTVIEGLIKIIIPDIEIVSRDRLSRLSYSGKKNISKLGPRTAVVDFSVDRVYEIAEHLRTSK
;
A
#
# COMPACT_ATOMS: atom_id res chain seq x y z
N LEU A 1 -30.17 -4.59 -20.12
CA LEU A 1 -31.04 -4.41 -18.92
C LEU A 1 -30.28 -4.41 -17.59
N PHE A 2 -28.98 -3.97 -17.59
CA PHE A 2 -28.14 -3.89 -16.36
C PHE A 2 -27.37 -2.56 -16.32
N LYS A 3 -28.08 -1.42 -16.42
CA LYS A 3 -27.42 -0.10 -16.46
C LYS A 3 -27.68 0.80 -15.25
N ASN A 4 -28.27 0.32 -14.15
CA ASN A 4 -28.56 1.18 -13.01
C ASN A 4 -28.33 0.45 -11.67
N PHE A 5 -27.07 0.10 -11.34
CA PHE A 5 -26.71 -0.26 -9.99
C PHE A 5 -25.80 0.81 -9.37
N SER A 6 -26.33 1.46 -8.38
CA SER A 6 -25.75 2.57 -7.62
C SER A 6 -24.49 2.19 -6.86
N PHE A 7 -23.48 2.99 -6.98
CA PHE A 7 -22.10 2.85 -6.55
C PHE A 7 -21.82 2.61 -5.06
N LEU A 8 -22.80 2.75 -4.18
CA LEU A 8 -22.59 2.45 -2.75
C LEU A 8 -22.56 0.94 -2.42
N LEU A 9 -23.13 0.11 -3.30
CA LEU A 9 -23.09 -1.35 -3.13
C LEU A 9 -21.78 -1.97 -3.65
N ILE A 10 -21.07 -1.28 -4.54
CA ILE A 10 -19.84 -1.78 -5.17
C ILE A 10 -18.67 -1.86 -4.19
N GLY A 11 -18.60 -0.99 -3.18
CA GLY A 11 -17.58 -1.11 -2.13
C GLY A 11 -17.69 -2.41 -1.33
N VAL A 12 -18.90 -2.83 -1.01
CA VAL A 12 -19.16 -4.08 -0.24
C VAL A 12 -19.15 -5.31 -1.16
N ILE A 13 -19.69 -5.20 -2.38
CA ILE A 13 -19.71 -6.32 -3.35
C ILE A 13 -18.31 -6.58 -3.92
N ARG A 14 -17.48 -5.56 -4.12
CA ARG A 14 -16.07 -5.76 -4.51
C ARG A 14 -15.23 -6.34 -3.36
N TYR A 15 -15.50 -6.01 -2.12
CA TYR A 15 -14.80 -6.64 -1.00
C TYR A 15 -15.10 -8.15 -0.95
N SER A 16 -16.34 -8.58 -1.14
CA SER A 16 -16.70 -10.00 -1.25
C SER A 16 -16.24 -10.64 -2.58
N ALA A 17 -16.22 -9.88 -3.68
CA ALA A 17 -15.69 -10.34 -4.96
C ALA A 17 -14.15 -10.42 -4.92
N ILE A 18 -13.45 -9.45 -4.35
CA ILE A 18 -12.00 -9.51 -4.15
C ILE A 18 -11.65 -10.69 -3.24
N GLU A 19 -12.41 -10.95 -2.19
CA GLU A 19 -12.22 -12.12 -1.33
C GLU A 19 -12.49 -13.43 -2.09
N LYS A 20 -13.50 -13.47 -2.94
CA LYS A 20 -13.84 -14.63 -3.77
C LYS A 20 -12.86 -14.80 -4.93
N TYR A 21 -12.43 -13.71 -5.59
CA TYR A 21 -11.44 -13.73 -6.67
C TYR A 21 -10.03 -13.94 -6.14
N SER A 22 -9.66 -13.41 -4.97
CA SER A 22 -8.38 -13.72 -4.33
C SER A 22 -8.29 -15.18 -3.93
N LYS A 23 -9.36 -15.77 -3.38
CA LYS A 23 -9.44 -17.22 -3.11
C LYS A 23 -9.41 -18.06 -4.39
N LEU A 24 -10.02 -17.59 -5.49
CA LEU A 24 -10.04 -18.30 -6.78
C LEU A 24 -8.70 -18.13 -7.52
N TYR A 25 -8.14 -16.93 -7.55
CA TYR A 25 -6.85 -16.60 -8.16
C TYR A 25 -5.69 -17.27 -7.40
N LEU A 26 -5.73 -17.29 -6.07
CA LEU A 26 -4.81 -18.05 -5.23
C LEU A 26 -4.92 -19.56 -5.50
N LYS A 27 -6.13 -20.05 -5.84
CA LYS A 27 -6.35 -21.48 -6.08
C LYS A 27 -5.89 -21.96 -7.47
N THR A 28 -5.91 -21.09 -8.49
CA THR A 28 -5.66 -21.53 -9.89
C THR A 28 -4.31 -21.12 -10.46
N HIS A 29 -3.77 -19.95 -10.14
CA HIS A 29 -2.51 -19.46 -10.70
C HIS A 29 -1.31 -19.50 -9.74
N ASN A 30 -1.57 -19.39 -8.44
CA ASN A 30 -0.50 -19.36 -7.45
C ASN A 30 0.13 -20.72 -7.15
N HIS A 31 -0.53 -21.83 -7.45
CA HIS A 31 0.04 -23.16 -7.17
C HIS A 31 1.32 -23.40 -7.99
N LEU A 32 1.37 -22.92 -9.23
CA LEU A 32 2.56 -23.03 -10.09
C LEU A 32 3.64 -22.02 -9.72
N ILE A 33 3.27 -20.77 -9.43
CA ILE A 33 4.20 -19.72 -9.02
C ILE A 33 4.76 -20.03 -7.64
N ILE A 34 3.92 -20.42 -6.68
CA ILE A 34 4.33 -20.84 -5.34
C ILE A 34 5.20 -22.11 -5.43
N LYS A 35 4.84 -23.09 -6.26
CA LYS A 35 5.62 -24.33 -6.44
C LYS A 35 6.98 -24.07 -7.09
N TYR A 36 7.02 -23.23 -8.13
CA TYR A 36 8.27 -22.79 -8.76
C TYR A 36 9.15 -22.02 -7.76
N PHE A 37 8.53 -21.20 -6.93
CA PHE A 37 9.20 -20.40 -5.92
C PHE A 37 9.74 -21.26 -4.77
N LEU A 38 8.93 -22.17 -4.21
CA LEU A 38 9.37 -23.08 -3.16
C LEU A 38 10.49 -24.03 -3.63
N MET A 39 10.54 -24.36 -4.92
CA MET A 39 11.63 -25.16 -5.49
C MET A 39 12.95 -24.38 -5.69
N ASN A 40 12.88 -23.06 -5.89
CA ASN A 40 14.04 -22.22 -6.18
C ASN A 40 14.41 -21.23 -5.07
N PHE A 41 13.59 -21.15 -4.02
CA PHE A 41 13.85 -20.27 -2.91
C PHE A 41 14.99 -20.82 -2.03
N LYS A 42 16.17 -20.22 -2.14
CA LYS A 42 17.19 -20.35 -1.11
C LYS A 42 16.91 -19.27 -0.07
N PRO A 43 16.51 -19.63 1.15
CA PRO A 43 16.41 -18.63 2.22
C PRO A 43 17.77 -17.95 2.33
N SER A 44 17.82 -16.65 2.12
CA SER A 44 19.02 -15.87 2.39
C SER A 44 19.40 -16.13 3.84
N ASN A 45 20.68 -16.42 4.08
CA ASN A 45 21.25 -16.65 5.41
C ASN A 45 20.58 -15.74 6.44
N LYS A 46 20.23 -16.35 7.60
CA LYS A 46 19.68 -15.69 8.79
C LYS A 46 20.38 -14.36 9.05
N SER A 47 19.91 -13.29 8.41
CA SER A 47 20.18 -11.95 8.92
C SER A 47 19.29 -11.79 10.15
N SER A 48 19.82 -11.27 11.22
CA SER A 48 19.10 -10.93 12.46
C SER A 48 18.06 -9.79 12.25
N SER A 49 17.63 -9.57 11.01
CA SER A 49 16.69 -8.52 10.67
C SER A 49 15.27 -8.93 11.04
N ILE A 50 14.61 -8.07 11.77
CA ILE A 50 13.20 -8.22 12.15
C ILE A 50 12.34 -8.04 10.89
N CYS A 51 11.47 -9.01 10.57
CA CYS A 51 10.49 -8.88 9.49
C CYS A 51 9.08 -8.92 10.05
N ARG A 52 8.29 -7.89 9.79
CA ARG A 52 6.93 -7.72 10.29
C ARG A 52 5.96 -7.40 9.18
N ALA A 53 4.74 -7.94 9.27
CA ALA A 53 3.60 -7.47 8.49
C ALA A 53 2.62 -6.75 9.42
N VAL A 54 2.43 -5.45 9.19
CA VAL A 54 1.47 -4.62 9.93
C VAL A 54 0.19 -4.54 9.11
N LEU A 55 -0.79 -5.32 9.51
CA LEU A 55 -2.00 -5.54 8.74
C LEU A 55 -3.24 -4.93 9.43
N GLY A 56 -4.17 -4.49 8.60
CA GLY A 56 -5.43 -3.92 9.08
C GLY A 56 -6.18 -3.17 7.99
N PRO A 57 -7.42 -2.74 8.25
CA PRO A 57 -8.19 -1.94 7.30
C PRO A 57 -7.55 -0.57 7.03
N THR A 58 -8.17 0.23 6.19
CA THR A 58 -7.77 1.63 6.00
C THR A 58 -7.97 2.44 7.29
N ASN A 59 -7.21 3.53 7.45
CA ASN A 59 -7.27 4.42 8.61
C ASN A 59 -6.96 3.73 9.96
N THR A 60 -5.85 2.98 9.98
CA THR A 60 -5.29 2.35 11.20
C THR A 60 -3.95 2.93 11.61
N GLY A 61 -3.45 3.92 10.85
CA GLY A 61 -2.17 4.57 11.11
C GLY A 61 -0.94 3.72 10.73
N LYS A 62 -1.08 2.71 9.85
CA LYS A 62 0.04 1.85 9.41
C LYS A 62 1.20 2.63 8.82
N THR A 63 0.91 3.50 7.85
CA THR A 63 1.94 4.32 7.18
C THR A 63 2.63 5.26 8.17
N TYR A 64 1.86 5.86 9.09
CA TYR A 64 2.42 6.68 10.16
C TYR A 64 3.37 5.89 11.06
N TYR A 65 2.95 4.70 11.47
CA TYR A 65 3.79 3.79 12.26
C TYR A 65 5.10 3.44 11.54
N ALA A 66 5.03 3.16 10.23
CA ALA A 66 6.24 2.87 9.46
C ALA A 66 7.20 4.08 9.42
N LEU A 67 6.67 5.30 9.34
CA LEU A 67 7.49 6.51 9.39
C LEU A 67 8.17 6.69 10.73
N GLU A 68 7.44 6.52 11.84
CA GLU A 68 8.02 6.59 13.20
C GLU A 68 9.12 5.54 13.39
N ARG A 69 8.91 4.32 12.88
CA ARG A 69 9.94 3.30 12.88
C ARG A 69 11.15 3.71 12.04
N MET A 70 10.92 4.17 10.81
CA MET A 70 11.99 4.55 9.88
C MET A 70 12.91 5.64 10.45
N ILE A 71 12.37 6.66 11.08
CA ILE A 71 13.16 7.79 11.63
C ILE A 71 13.98 7.39 12.86
N SER A 72 13.72 6.25 13.47
CA SER A 72 14.53 5.69 14.58
C SER A 72 15.79 4.97 14.10
N TYR A 73 15.95 4.74 12.80
CA TYR A 73 17.12 4.18 12.15
C TYR A 73 17.99 5.25 11.51
N LYS A 74 19.28 4.96 11.26
CA LYS A 74 20.20 5.89 10.60
C LYS A 74 19.89 6.07 9.13
N SER A 75 19.28 5.07 8.48
CA SER A 75 18.85 5.13 7.10
C SER A 75 17.59 4.30 6.88
N GLY A 76 16.73 4.71 5.96
CA GLY A 76 15.51 3.98 5.67
C GLY A 76 14.94 4.27 4.29
N VAL A 77 14.13 3.34 3.80
CA VAL A 77 13.36 3.48 2.57
C VAL A 77 11.93 3.04 2.79
N ILE A 78 10.99 3.79 2.24
CA ILE A 78 9.58 3.42 2.16
C ILE A 78 9.10 3.47 0.72
N GLY A 79 8.52 2.36 0.24
CA GLY A 79 7.83 2.25 -1.03
C GLY A 79 6.32 2.35 -0.84
N VAL A 80 5.68 3.23 -1.59
CA VAL A 80 4.22 3.44 -1.54
C VAL A 80 3.59 3.33 -2.93
N PRO A 81 2.28 3.01 -3.05
CA PRO A 81 1.67 2.75 -4.34
C PRO A 81 1.39 4.00 -5.19
N LEU A 82 1.33 5.17 -4.58
CA LEU A 82 0.88 6.41 -5.22
C LEU A 82 1.89 7.55 -5.07
N ARG A 83 2.10 8.30 -6.15
CA ARG A 83 3.00 9.48 -6.19
C ARG A 83 2.59 10.55 -5.19
N LEU A 84 1.29 10.86 -5.11
CA LEU A 84 0.77 11.85 -4.17
C LEU A 84 1.04 11.46 -2.71
N LEU A 85 0.88 10.17 -2.39
CA LEU A 85 1.21 9.67 -1.06
C LEU A 85 2.73 9.75 -0.79
N ALA A 86 3.55 9.42 -1.79
CA ALA A 86 5.00 9.58 -1.66
C ALA A 86 5.37 11.05 -1.39
N ARG A 87 4.75 12.00 -2.08
CA ARG A 87 4.97 13.42 -1.86
C ARG A 87 4.56 13.87 -0.47
N GLU A 88 3.39 13.47 0.01
CA GLU A 88 2.91 13.77 1.37
C GLU A 88 3.88 13.27 2.45
N ILE A 89 4.35 12.02 2.30
CA ILE A 89 5.32 11.40 3.20
C ILE A 89 6.66 12.14 3.15
N TYR A 90 7.13 12.50 1.95
CA TYR A 90 8.35 13.26 1.77
C TYR A 90 8.28 14.61 2.50
N ASP A 91 7.21 15.39 2.28
CA ASP A 91 7.05 16.71 2.92
C ASP A 91 7.02 16.58 4.44
N ARG A 92 6.39 15.54 4.96
CA ARG A 92 6.39 15.22 6.39
C ARG A 92 7.77 14.85 6.91
N LEU A 93 8.53 14.04 6.20
CA LEU A 93 9.90 13.68 6.61
C LEU A 93 10.83 14.87 6.55
N VAL A 94 10.69 15.73 5.55
CA VAL A 94 11.44 17.00 5.45
C VAL A 94 11.19 17.88 6.66
N SER A 95 9.95 17.96 7.13
CA SER A 95 9.60 18.74 8.33
C SER A 95 10.26 18.20 9.62
N ILE A 96 10.61 16.91 9.67
CA ILE A 96 11.20 16.24 10.85
C ILE A 96 12.74 16.18 10.75
N LYS A 97 13.28 15.83 9.58
CA LYS A 97 14.70 15.54 9.36
C LYS A 97 15.46 16.62 8.57
N GLY A 98 14.74 17.54 7.92
CA GLY A 98 15.31 18.51 6.99
C GLY A 98 15.46 17.98 5.57
N ALA A 99 15.37 18.87 4.58
CA ALA A 99 15.42 18.53 3.15
C ALA A 99 16.74 17.87 2.72
N GLU A 100 17.83 18.18 3.40
CA GLU A 100 19.16 17.65 3.06
C GLU A 100 19.29 16.13 3.31
N GLU A 101 18.44 15.55 4.18
CA GLU A 101 18.50 14.14 4.53
C GLU A 101 17.49 13.26 3.79
N VAL A 102 16.56 13.85 3.06
CA VAL A 102 15.43 13.13 2.47
C VAL A 102 15.52 13.10 0.94
N VAL A 103 15.13 11.97 0.37
CA VAL A 103 14.96 11.79 -1.08
C VAL A 103 13.50 11.51 -1.38
N LEU A 104 12.97 12.15 -2.41
CA LEU A 104 11.76 11.72 -3.10
C LEU A 104 12.15 11.08 -4.44
N ASN A 105 11.64 9.90 -4.74
CA ASN A 105 11.80 9.25 -6.04
C ASN A 105 10.50 8.56 -6.47
N THR A 106 9.77 9.19 -7.37
CA THR A 106 8.50 8.64 -7.90
C THR A 106 8.62 8.14 -9.35
N GLY A 107 9.84 8.08 -9.87
CA GLY A 107 10.10 7.82 -11.28
C GLY A 107 10.06 9.09 -12.13
N GLU A 108 9.01 9.89 -12.01
CA GLU A 108 8.89 11.18 -12.71
C GLU A 108 9.53 12.33 -11.92
N GLU A 109 9.28 12.39 -10.62
CA GLU A 109 9.83 13.40 -9.74
C GLU A 109 10.98 12.83 -8.91
N LYS A 110 12.14 13.53 -8.94
CA LYS A 110 13.32 13.16 -8.17
C LYS A 110 13.87 14.38 -7.44
N ILE A 111 13.76 14.36 -6.11
CA ILE A 111 14.35 15.38 -5.24
C ILE A 111 15.38 14.66 -4.36
N ARG A 112 16.59 15.19 -4.28
CA ARG A 112 17.66 14.56 -3.52
C ARG A 112 18.37 15.56 -2.63
N GLY A 113 18.33 15.33 -1.33
CA GLY A 113 19.12 16.04 -0.35
C GLY A 113 20.61 15.64 -0.42
N LYS A 114 21.49 16.52 0.03
CA LYS A 114 22.96 16.32 -0.01
C LYS A 114 23.42 15.15 0.85
N HIS A 115 22.75 14.92 1.98
CA HIS A 115 23.08 13.88 2.96
C HIS A 115 22.01 12.80 3.03
N ALA A 116 21.43 12.45 1.89
CA ALA A 116 20.26 11.61 1.73
C ALA A 116 20.36 10.24 2.42
N ARG A 117 19.69 10.09 3.55
CA ARG A 117 19.59 8.88 4.36
C ARG A 117 18.21 8.24 4.31
N TYR A 118 17.15 9.04 4.15
CA TYR A 118 15.76 8.60 4.14
C TYR A 118 15.17 8.74 2.74
N TRP A 119 14.64 7.63 2.22
CA TRP A 119 14.11 7.58 0.86
C TRP A 119 12.63 7.31 0.87
N VAL A 120 11.88 8.16 0.21
CA VAL A 120 10.44 7.98 -0.07
C VAL A 120 10.28 7.74 -1.55
N CYS A 121 9.72 6.60 -1.91
CA CYS A 121 9.63 6.18 -3.31
C CYS A 121 8.22 5.69 -3.63
N THR A 122 7.82 5.76 -4.90
CA THR A 122 6.84 4.77 -5.36
C THR A 122 7.50 3.38 -5.34
N THR A 123 6.70 2.34 -5.18
CA THR A 123 7.22 0.97 -5.04
C THR A 123 8.08 0.55 -6.23
N GLU A 124 7.72 1.01 -7.44
CA GLU A 124 8.47 0.81 -8.68
C GLU A 124 9.85 1.50 -8.66
N ALA A 125 9.89 2.69 -8.09
CA ALA A 125 11.08 3.54 -8.09
C ALA A 125 12.02 3.28 -6.89
N MET A 126 11.71 2.30 -6.04
CA MET A 126 12.61 1.91 -4.95
C MET A 126 13.96 1.46 -5.51
N PRO A 127 15.08 1.96 -4.96
CA PRO A 127 16.40 1.67 -5.49
C PRO A 127 16.76 0.19 -5.35
N ALA A 128 17.17 -0.43 -6.45
CA ALA A 128 17.74 -1.77 -6.44
C ALA A 128 19.20 -1.73 -5.95
N GLY A 129 19.60 -2.70 -5.16
CA GLY A 129 21.00 -2.89 -4.75
C GLY A 129 21.53 -1.90 -3.71
N LYS A 130 20.71 -0.94 -3.25
CA LYS A 130 21.07 -0.04 -2.14
C LYS A 130 20.60 -0.63 -0.82
N SER A 131 21.49 -0.69 0.16
CA SER A 131 21.18 -1.20 1.48
C SER A 131 20.72 -0.08 2.41
N PHE A 132 19.66 -0.35 3.19
CA PHE A 132 19.12 0.53 4.21
C PHE A 132 18.96 -0.23 5.53
N GLU A 133 19.09 0.46 6.64
CA GLU A 133 18.84 -0.15 7.96
C GLU A 133 17.37 -0.55 8.12
N PHE A 134 16.47 0.29 7.62
CA PHE A 134 15.01 0.09 7.65
C PHE A 134 14.42 0.06 6.24
N LEU A 135 13.46 -0.82 6.01
CA LEU A 135 12.71 -0.88 4.76
C LEU A 135 11.22 -1.08 5.04
N ALA A 136 10.37 -0.32 4.38
CA ALA A 136 8.93 -0.52 4.40
C ALA A 136 8.34 -0.56 2.98
N VAL A 137 7.32 -1.41 2.80
CA VAL A 137 6.48 -1.42 1.58
C VAL A 137 5.03 -1.31 2.00
N ASP A 138 4.35 -0.27 1.52
CA ASP A 138 2.94 -0.03 1.82
C ASP A 138 2.03 -0.68 0.77
N GLU A 139 0.81 -1.02 1.20
CA GLU A 139 -0.23 -1.67 0.40
C GLU A 139 0.25 -2.98 -0.27
N ILE A 140 0.95 -3.83 0.50
CA ILE A 140 1.58 -5.06 -0.02
C ILE A 140 0.59 -6.05 -0.63
N GLN A 141 -0.73 -5.97 -0.33
CA GLN A 141 -1.76 -6.78 -0.99
C GLN A 141 -1.88 -6.48 -2.50
N LEU A 142 -1.26 -5.39 -2.99
CA LEU A 142 -1.12 -5.13 -4.44
C LEU A 142 -0.26 -6.16 -5.17
N CYS A 143 0.36 -7.11 -4.46
CA CYS A 143 0.89 -8.33 -5.09
C CYS A 143 -0.15 -9.08 -5.94
N ALA A 144 -1.45 -8.90 -5.66
CA ALA A 144 -2.55 -9.51 -6.42
C ALA A 144 -3.07 -8.62 -7.56
N ASP A 145 -2.48 -7.46 -7.79
CA ASP A 145 -2.84 -6.57 -8.90
C ASP A 145 -2.37 -7.15 -10.25
N GLU A 146 -3.22 -7.07 -11.30
CA GLU A 146 -2.92 -7.68 -12.59
C GLU A 146 -1.77 -6.99 -13.33
N GLU A 147 -1.63 -5.69 -13.20
CA GLU A 147 -0.62 -4.89 -13.90
C GLU A 147 0.66 -4.72 -13.07
N ARG A 148 0.51 -4.33 -11.80
CA ARG A 148 1.61 -3.93 -10.92
C ARG A 148 2.03 -5.01 -9.92
N GLY A 149 1.26 -6.11 -9.83
CA GLY A 149 1.46 -7.15 -8.81
C GLY A 149 2.84 -7.78 -8.84
N HIS A 150 3.45 -7.91 -10.00
CA HIS A 150 4.81 -8.44 -10.16
C HIS A 150 5.86 -7.60 -9.42
N ILE A 151 5.69 -6.26 -9.35
CA ILE A 151 6.61 -5.35 -8.66
C ILE A 151 6.50 -5.53 -7.15
N PHE A 152 5.27 -5.53 -6.61
CA PHE A 152 5.04 -5.75 -5.18
C PHE A 152 5.49 -7.13 -4.74
N THR A 153 5.28 -8.14 -5.57
CA THR A 153 5.77 -9.50 -5.35
C THR A 153 7.30 -9.54 -5.29
N ASP A 154 7.99 -8.88 -6.20
CA ASP A 154 9.45 -8.76 -6.16
C ASP A 154 9.92 -8.12 -4.83
N ARG A 155 9.26 -7.04 -4.40
CA ARG A 155 9.60 -6.40 -3.13
C ARG A 155 9.34 -7.30 -1.92
N LEU A 156 8.21 -8.01 -1.91
CA LEU A 156 7.89 -8.97 -0.86
C LEU A 156 8.94 -10.08 -0.74
N LEU A 157 9.43 -10.57 -1.87
CA LEU A 157 10.37 -11.68 -1.94
C LEU A 157 11.81 -11.25 -1.66
N ASN A 158 12.26 -10.16 -2.28
CA ASN A 158 13.67 -9.82 -2.43
C ASN A 158 14.13 -8.59 -1.64
N SER A 159 13.20 -7.74 -1.15
CA SER A 159 13.58 -6.51 -0.48
C SER A 159 13.61 -6.68 1.04
N ARG A 160 14.76 -6.37 1.65
CA ARG A 160 14.96 -6.45 3.11
C ARG A 160 15.75 -5.25 3.62
N GLY A 161 15.33 -4.71 4.77
CA GLY A 161 16.17 -3.82 5.58
C GLY A 161 17.23 -4.61 6.33
N GLN A 162 18.36 -3.99 6.66
CA GLN A 162 19.42 -4.63 7.43
C GLN A 162 18.95 -5.04 8.83
N PHE A 163 18.15 -4.19 9.48
CA PHE A 163 17.66 -4.42 10.83
C PHE A 163 16.17 -4.66 10.91
N GLU A 164 15.37 -3.93 10.13
CA GLU A 164 13.91 -4.09 10.14
C GLU A 164 13.31 -3.95 8.75
N THR A 165 12.35 -4.84 8.46
CA THR A 165 11.50 -4.80 7.27
C THR A 165 10.04 -4.76 7.71
N LEU A 166 9.26 -3.81 7.20
CA LEU A 166 7.82 -3.73 7.41
C LEU A 166 7.07 -3.90 6.09
N PHE A 167 6.14 -4.84 6.07
CA PHE A 167 5.12 -4.93 5.03
C PHE A 167 3.80 -4.42 5.59
N LEU A 168 3.25 -3.36 5.01
CA LEU A 168 2.00 -2.76 5.45
C LEU A 168 0.88 -3.13 4.49
N GLY A 169 -0.31 -3.43 4.99
CA GLY A 169 -1.38 -3.78 4.08
C GLY A 169 -2.69 -4.19 4.74
N SER A 170 -3.58 -4.74 3.92
CA SER A 170 -4.83 -5.34 4.34
C SER A 170 -4.61 -6.75 4.90
N THR A 171 -5.46 -7.19 5.82
CA THR A 171 -5.46 -8.56 6.37
C THR A 171 -5.67 -9.65 5.32
N VAL A 172 -6.18 -9.30 4.14
CA VAL A 172 -6.39 -10.25 3.03
C VAL A 172 -5.11 -10.97 2.61
N ILE A 173 -3.94 -10.32 2.75
CA ILE A 173 -2.64 -10.87 2.34
C ILE A 173 -2.01 -11.79 3.41
N GLU A 174 -2.57 -11.85 4.62
CA GLU A 174 -1.95 -12.54 5.76
C GLU A 174 -1.60 -14.00 5.46
N GLY A 175 -2.54 -14.74 4.88
CA GLY A 175 -2.32 -16.15 4.53
C GLY A 175 -1.18 -16.35 3.55
N LEU A 176 -1.08 -15.50 2.54
CA LEU A 176 -0.01 -15.57 1.53
C LEU A 176 1.35 -15.19 2.14
N ILE A 177 1.40 -14.13 2.93
CA ILE A 177 2.64 -13.68 3.57
C ILE A 177 3.21 -14.77 4.49
N LYS A 178 2.40 -15.45 5.29
CA LYS A 178 2.82 -16.55 6.16
C LYS A 178 3.37 -17.75 5.39
N ILE A 179 2.86 -18.01 4.18
CA ILE A 179 3.40 -19.06 3.32
C ILE A 179 4.78 -18.66 2.77
N ILE A 180 4.93 -17.41 2.35
CA ILE A 180 6.17 -16.90 1.72
C ILE A 180 7.25 -16.64 2.75
N ILE A 181 6.88 -16.11 3.91
CA ILE A 181 7.80 -15.76 5.00
C ILE A 181 7.28 -16.40 6.29
N PRO A 182 7.58 -17.69 6.55
CA PRO A 182 7.00 -18.43 7.68
C PRO A 182 7.24 -17.80 9.06
N ASP A 183 8.39 -17.17 9.25
CA ASP A 183 8.81 -16.57 10.52
C ASP A 183 8.40 -15.09 10.66
N ILE A 184 7.50 -14.59 9.79
CA ILE A 184 7.06 -13.20 9.83
C ILE A 184 6.21 -12.92 11.07
N GLU A 185 6.50 -11.85 11.78
CA GLU A 185 5.67 -11.35 12.87
C GLU A 185 4.47 -10.58 12.30
N ILE A 186 3.24 -11.01 12.60
CA ILE A 186 2.01 -10.32 12.20
C ILE A 186 1.57 -9.38 13.31
N VAL A 187 1.45 -8.10 12.98
CA VAL A 187 0.92 -7.07 13.87
C VAL A 187 -0.41 -6.58 13.30
N SER A 188 -1.50 -6.92 13.95
CA SER A 188 -2.84 -6.45 13.57
C SER A 188 -3.13 -5.07 14.13
N ARG A 189 -3.78 -4.21 13.35
CA ARG A 189 -4.20 -2.88 13.76
C ARG A 189 -5.66 -2.65 13.46
N ASP A 190 -6.39 -2.19 14.45
CA ASP A 190 -7.79 -1.82 14.33
C ASP A 190 -7.96 -0.42 13.73
N ARG A 191 -9.13 -0.19 13.15
CA ARG A 191 -9.49 1.10 12.55
C ARG A 191 -9.61 2.18 13.62
N LEU A 192 -8.96 3.33 13.40
CA LEU A 192 -9.01 4.49 14.30
C LEU A 192 -10.35 5.21 14.28
N SER A 193 -11.15 5.05 13.21
CA SER A 193 -12.45 5.67 13.06
C SER A 193 -13.55 4.64 12.87
N ARG A 194 -14.74 4.93 13.39
CA ARG A 194 -15.92 4.11 13.14
C ARG A 194 -16.42 4.29 11.71
N LEU A 195 -16.60 3.20 10.99
CA LEU A 195 -17.25 3.18 9.68
C LEU A 195 -18.67 2.68 9.85
N SER A 196 -19.65 3.46 9.37
CA SER A 196 -21.05 3.05 9.37
C SER A 196 -21.67 3.30 7.99
N TYR A 197 -22.50 2.37 7.55
CA TYR A 197 -23.26 2.53 6.32
C TYR A 197 -24.53 3.32 6.60
N SER A 198 -24.72 4.46 5.90
CA SER A 198 -25.88 5.36 6.08
C SER A 198 -26.93 5.24 4.97
N GLY A 199 -26.89 4.19 4.16
CA GLY A 199 -27.82 3.96 3.06
C GLY A 199 -27.51 4.77 1.80
N LYS A 200 -28.45 4.76 0.84
CA LYS A 200 -28.34 5.50 -0.42
C LYS A 200 -28.80 6.93 -0.21
N LYS A 201 -28.07 7.89 -0.78
CA LYS A 201 -28.43 9.29 -0.79
C LYS A 201 -28.34 9.85 -2.21
N ASN A 202 -29.22 10.81 -2.53
CA ASN A 202 -29.10 11.56 -3.76
C ASN A 202 -27.87 12.48 -3.67
N ILE A 203 -27.12 12.58 -4.74
CA ILE A 203 -25.92 13.42 -4.86
C ILE A 203 -26.20 14.88 -4.46
N SER A 204 -27.35 15.41 -4.88
CA SER A 204 -27.79 16.79 -4.54
C SER A 204 -28.10 17.02 -3.06
N LYS A 205 -28.23 15.96 -2.27
CA LYS A 205 -28.53 16.00 -0.82
C LYS A 205 -27.34 15.64 0.06
N LEU A 206 -26.13 15.64 -0.51
CA LEU A 206 -24.90 15.38 0.26
C LEU A 206 -24.57 16.59 1.15
N GLY A 207 -24.21 16.30 2.39
CA GLY A 207 -23.81 17.32 3.36
C GLY A 207 -22.38 17.83 3.14
N PRO A 208 -21.96 18.82 3.92
CA PRO A 208 -20.58 19.30 3.88
C PRO A 208 -19.60 18.19 4.28
N ARG A 209 -18.35 18.31 3.84
CA ARG A 209 -17.27 17.33 4.08
C ARG A 209 -17.55 15.93 3.54
N THR A 210 -18.23 15.86 2.38
CA THR A 210 -18.48 14.62 1.66
C THR A 210 -17.47 14.48 0.52
N ALA A 211 -16.81 13.33 0.42
CA ALA A 211 -16.03 12.94 -0.75
C ALA A 211 -16.88 12.04 -1.64
N VAL A 212 -16.97 12.38 -2.92
CA VAL A 212 -17.63 11.55 -3.93
C VAL A 212 -16.53 10.89 -4.75
N VAL A 213 -16.58 9.55 -4.85
CA VAL A 213 -15.56 8.77 -5.53
C VAL A 213 -16.18 7.95 -6.65
N ASP A 214 -15.58 8.00 -7.84
CA ASP A 214 -15.92 7.15 -8.98
C ASP A 214 -14.64 6.57 -9.60
N PHE A 215 -14.77 5.48 -10.37
CA PHE A 215 -13.64 4.82 -11.05
C PHE A 215 -13.44 5.30 -12.48
N SER A 216 -14.40 6.10 -13.03
CA SER A 216 -14.31 6.71 -14.34
C SER A 216 -13.98 8.19 -14.20
N VAL A 217 -12.91 8.64 -14.86
CA VAL A 217 -12.51 10.05 -14.89
C VAL A 217 -13.64 10.92 -15.46
N ASP A 218 -14.26 10.47 -16.56
CA ASP A 218 -15.35 11.21 -17.20
C ASP A 218 -16.54 11.41 -16.25
N ARG A 219 -16.91 10.36 -15.51
CA ARG A 219 -17.97 10.45 -14.51
C ARG A 219 -17.63 11.34 -13.33
N VAL A 220 -16.37 11.42 -12.93
CA VAL A 220 -15.93 12.37 -11.89
C VAL A 220 -16.18 13.80 -12.37
N TYR A 221 -15.86 14.12 -13.62
CA TYR A 221 -16.14 15.44 -14.20
C TYR A 221 -17.63 15.72 -14.34
N GLU A 222 -18.43 14.77 -14.85
CA GLU A 222 -19.89 14.88 -14.94
C GLU A 222 -20.53 15.18 -13.57
N ILE A 223 -20.12 14.43 -12.53
CA ILE A 223 -20.60 14.62 -11.16
C ILE A 223 -20.19 16.01 -10.64
N ALA A 224 -18.95 16.43 -10.89
CA ALA A 224 -18.46 17.74 -10.45
C ALA A 224 -19.26 18.88 -11.11
N GLU A 225 -19.56 18.76 -12.40
CA GLU A 225 -20.37 19.75 -13.12
C GLU A 225 -21.81 19.77 -12.63
N HIS A 226 -22.43 18.60 -12.44
CA HIS A 226 -23.76 18.49 -11.86
C HIS A 226 -23.86 19.13 -10.47
N LEU A 227 -22.86 18.95 -9.61
CA LEU A 227 -22.82 19.55 -8.27
C LEU A 227 -22.63 21.08 -8.32
N ARG A 228 -21.95 21.62 -9.34
CA ARG A 228 -21.79 23.07 -9.53
C ARG A 228 -23.07 23.74 -10.02
N THR A 229 -23.81 23.07 -10.88
CA THR A 229 -25.06 23.59 -11.46
C THR A 229 -26.28 23.42 -10.56
N SER A 230 -26.20 22.53 -9.56
CA SER A 230 -27.29 22.21 -8.61
C SER A 230 -27.30 23.09 -7.36
N LYS A 231 -26.41 24.08 -7.26
CA LYS A 231 -26.37 25.13 -6.23
C LYS A 231 -27.01 26.40 -6.75
#